data_eaeb2e656a243c58bf873a2c5eadb1e5
#
_entry.id   eaeb2e656a243c58bf873a2c5eadb1e5
#
_cell.length_a   1.000
_cell.length_b   1.000
_cell.length_c   1.000
_cell.angle_alpha   90.00
_cell.angle_beta   90.00
_cell.angle_gamma   90.00
#
_symmetry.space_group_name_H-M   'P 1'
#
loop_
_entity.id
_entity.type
_entity.pdbx_description
1 polymer ?
#
loop_
_entity_poly.entity_id
_entity_poly.type
_entity_poly.pdbx_seq_one_letter_code
_entity_poly.pdbx_strand_id
1 'polypeptide(L)'
;SPRKSEIVAKAENAVIQLEDQYQDGLITDEEKYTATVKIWTDANDELTQVISDDLPNYGGIYMMANSGAKGNIAQIKQMAGMRGLMSNPRGRIIDRPIKSNFREGLTVLEYFISTHGARKGLADTALRTADSGYLTRRLIDVAQEVIVMEEDCNVEQGLLITDYKDEALSDLFFDRIKYRYVAAPVSNPKTGEIIVEANHLIKEDDITVLKESGVTSAEVRSPLTCEAERGLCRLCYGLSLANLQPIMIGDAVGIIAAQSIGEPGTQLTMRTFHTGGVAGSDITSGLPRVEELFEARSPKGAAVLSEISGTAEVIESNEGRTVRILNSEELTDEYTISGYTPLIKKGDTVIIGTPIAALKDAEGDDGIIHARNSGLANIKKDTINITWTDEEQREYPIPAASHIEISEGDFIEAGQAITSGPKNPQQILEIQGREAVQSYLIEEVQKVYRSQGVPIHDKHIEAIIRQMLRRVQVHEAGDTDLLPGDPMDRKEFEEKNAEIIAEGGDPATAVPILLGITRASLHMDSFLAAASFQETTRVLTESAVMGKRDMLTGLKENVIIGRLIPARYDNTSEGKEKLGLNELEKLLASEDIPDSPPPPEFEDKEGNIIPVTQLEADPKEEMEEIPGD
;
A
#
# COMPACT_ATOMS: atom_id res chain seq x y z
N SER A 1 41.22 4.16 12.06
CA SER A 1 41.16 4.28 13.52
C SER A 1 42.24 3.40 14.16
N PRO A 2 42.96 3.86 15.18
CA PRO A 2 43.97 3.05 15.88
C PRO A 2 43.38 1.83 16.60
N ARG A 3 42.10 1.86 16.94
CA ARG A 3 41.35 0.74 17.56
C ARG A 3 41.06 -0.43 16.61
N LYS A 4 41.23 -0.25 15.29
CA LYS A 4 40.97 -1.31 14.31
C LYS A 4 41.75 -2.60 14.64
N SER A 5 43.03 -2.48 14.92
CA SER A 5 43.90 -3.64 15.21
C SER A 5 43.45 -4.43 16.45
N GLU A 6 42.95 -3.75 17.46
CA GLU A 6 42.46 -4.37 18.71
C GLU A 6 41.17 -5.13 18.47
N ILE A 7 40.19 -4.53 17.75
CA ILE A 7 38.89 -5.14 17.42
C ILE A 7 39.08 -6.37 16.53
N VAL A 8 39.93 -6.24 15.50
CA VAL A 8 40.24 -7.36 14.60
C VAL A 8 40.92 -8.50 15.34
N ALA A 9 41.92 -8.21 16.19
CA ALA A 9 42.61 -9.23 16.97
C ALA A 9 41.69 -9.94 17.96
N LYS A 10 40.74 -9.21 18.59
CA LYS A 10 39.73 -9.79 19.48
C LYS A 10 38.83 -10.75 18.73
N ALA A 11 38.34 -10.37 17.53
CA ALA A 11 37.53 -11.22 16.69
C ALA A 11 38.31 -12.46 16.19
N GLU A 12 39.56 -12.31 15.79
CA GLU A 12 40.43 -13.44 15.40
C GLU A 12 40.58 -14.46 16.51
N ASN A 13 40.89 -14.01 17.73
CA ASN A 13 41.02 -14.90 18.88
C ASN A 13 39.71 -15.65 19.18
N ALA A 14 38.55 -15.00 19.05
CA ALA A 14 37.25 -15.65 19.22
C ALA A 14 36.98 -16.71 18.13
N VAL A 15 37.36 -16.44 16.89
CA VAL A 15 37.23 -17.41 15.80
C VAL A 15 38.19 -18.59 15.98
N ILE A 16 39.43 -18.38 16.49
CA ILE A 16 40.35 -19.49 16.80
C ILE A 16 39.75 -20.39 17.88
N GLN A 17 39.20 -19.83 18.95
CA GLN A 17 38.51 -20.61 19.97
C GLN A 17 37.33 -21.45 19.43
N LEU A 18 36.57 -20.90 18.47
CA LEU A 18 35.53 -21.62 17.79
C LEU A 18 36.06 -22.76 16.91
N GLU A 19 37.20 -22.54 16.26
CA GLU A 19 37.89 -23.56 15.47
C GLU A 19 38.35 -24.73 16.35
N ASP A 20 38.93 -24.41 17.54
CA ASP A 20 39.33 -25.43 18.51
C ASP A 20 38.13 -26.27 19.00
N GLN A 21 37.00 -25.60 19.32
CA GLN A 21 35.75 -26.30 19.69
C GLN A 21 35.21 -27.20 18.57
N TYR A 22 35.33 -26.79 17.32
CA TYR A 22 34.97 -27.59 16.18
C TYR A 22 35.90 -28.81 16.02
N GLN A 23 37.20 -28.62 16.17
CA GLN A 23 38.17 -29.72 16.12
C GLN A 23 37.96 -30.73 17.25
N ASP A 24 37.53 -30.25 18.42
CA ASP A 24 37.17 -31.08 19.57
C ASP A 24 35.82 -31.79 19.39
N GLY A 25 35.10 -31.52 18.30
CA GLY A 25 33.81 -32.14 17.98
C GLY A 25 32.63 -31.67 18.82
N LEU A 26 32.75 -30.51 19.48
CA LEU A 26 31.74 -29.92 20.35
C LEU A 26 30.61 -29.20 19.56
N ILE A 27 30.91 -28.72 18.38
CA ILE A 27 29.99 -27.97 17.51
C ILE A 27 29.96 -28.54 16.09
N THR A 28 28.85 -28.38 15.40
CA THR A 28 28.68 -28.76 13.99
C THR A 28 29.29 -27.74 13.05
N ASP A 29 29.51 -28.10 11.78
CA ASP A 29 30.03 -27.17 10.74
C ASP A 29 29.10 -25.97 10.52
N GLU A 30 27.80 -26.19 10.61
CA GLU A 30 26.79 -25.13 10.43
C GLU A 30 26.72 -24.16 11.62
N GLU A 31 26.86 -24.67 12.83
CA GLU A 31 26.98 -23.84 14.04
C GLU A 31 28.27 -23.02 14.04
N LYS A 32 29.40 -23.63 13.66
CA LYS A 32 30.69 -22.93 13.46
C LYS A 32 30.55 -21.80 12.45
N TYR A 33 29.94 -22.09 11.27
CA TYR A 33 29.71 -21.09 10.24
C TYR A 33 28.86 -19.93 10.76
N THR A 34 27.74 -20.21 11.38
CA THR A 34 26.82 -19.20 11.92
C THR A 34 27.48 -18.34 12.99
N ALA A 35 28.18 -18.96 13.92
CA ALA A 35 28.90 -18.26 14.98
C ALA A 35 30.06 -17.41 14.42
N THR A 36 30.81 -17.92 13.44
CA THR A 36 31.88 -17.17 12.78
C THR A 36 31.34 -15.92 12.07
N VAL A 37 30.26 -16.06 11.31
CA VAL A 37 29.61 -14.93 10.65
C VAL A 37 29.14 -13.90 11.67
N LYS A 38 28.55 -14.33 12.78
CA LYS A 38 28.10 -13.44 13.86
C LYS A 38 29.26 -12.66 14.48
N ILE A 39 30.36 -13.32 14.88
CA ILE A 39 31.54 -12.66 15.45
C ILE A 39 32.06 -11.56 14.51
N TRP A 40 32.16 -11.85 13.20
CA TRP A 40 32.66 -10.86 12.26
C TRP A 40 31.65 -9.74 11.96
N THR A 41 30.36 -10.01 12.06
CA THR A 41 29.34 -8.98 11.97
C THR A 41 29.42 -8.04 13.16
N ASP A 42 29.46 -8.57 14.38
CA ASP A 42 29.57 -7.79 15.61
C ASP A 42 30.84 -6.93 15.60
N ALA A 43 31.98 -7.50 15.19
CA ALA A 43 33.25 -6.75 15.06
C ALA A 43 33.17 -5.64 14.00
N ASN A 44 32.46 -5.86 12.91
CA ASN A 44 32.25 -4.88 11.86
C ASN A 44 31.35 -3.72 12.33
N ASP A 45 30.37 -4.00 13.17
CA ASP A 45 29.47 -3.00 13.74
C ASP A 45 30.16 -2.19 14.84
N GLU A 46 30.93 -2.84 15.71
CA GLU A 46 31.81 -2.17 16.69
C GLU A 46 32.78 -1.21 15.99
N LEU A 47 33.41 -1.65 14.89
CA LEU A 47 34.29 -0.80 14.10
C LEU A 47 33.57 0.36 13.43
N THR A 48 32.34 0.16 12.99
CA THR A 48 31.49 1.20 12.37
C THR A 48 31.16 2.28 13.39
N GLN A 49 30.83 1.89 14.63
CA GLN A 49 30.55 2.82 15.71
C GLN A 49 31.80 3.65 16.06
N VAL A 50 32.95 3.01 16.20
CA VAL A 50 34.23 3.70 16.48
C VAL A 50 34.57 4.69 15.36
N ILE A 51 34.34 4.36 14.11
CA ILE A 51 34.58 5.28 12.98
C ILE A 51 33.58 6.44 13.01
N SER A 52 32.32 6.19 13.35
CA SER A 52 31.28 7.23 13.46
C SER A 52 31.66 8.24 14.57
N ASP A 53 32.13 7.75 15.72
CA ASP A 53 32.54 8.58 16.84
C ASP A 53 33.82 9.41 16.54
N ASP A 54 34.76 8.85 15.76
CA ASP A 54 35.99 9.52 15.35
C ASP A 54 35.76 10.52 14.18
N LEU A 55 34.69 10.37 13.40
CA LEU A 55 34.44 11.11 12.16
C LEU A 55 34.37 12.64 12.33
N PRO A 56 33.76 13.21 13.41
CA PRO A 56 33.73 14.65 13.64
C PRO A 56 35.11 15.32 13.65
N ASN A 57 36.17 14.58 14.00
CA ASN A 57 37.54 15.07 14.06
C ASN A 57 38.14 15.29 12.64
N TYR A 58 37.50 14.78 11.59
CA TYR A 58 37.96 14.88 10.20
C TYR A 58 37.15 15.89 9.36
N GLY A 59 36.93 17.06 9.90
CA GLY A 59 36.26 18.24 9.38
C GLY A 59 35.62 18.15 7.99
N GLY A 60 36.39 18.21 6.91
CA GLY A 60 35.86 18.22 5.55
C GLY A 60 35.14 16.93 5.15
N ILE A 61 35.61 15.75 5.54
CA ILE A 61 34.97 14.47 5.24
C ILE A 61 33.69 14.33 6.05
N TYR A 62 33.73 14.77 7.33
CA TYR A 62 32.54 14.81 8.18
C TYR A 62 31.45 15.70 7.59
N MET A 63 31.81 16.92 7.19
CA MET A 63 30.86 17.86 6.57
C MET A 63 30.19 17.27 5.31
N MET A 64 30.98 16.65 4.42
CA MET A 64 30.43 16.03 3.20
C MET A 64 29.52 14.85 3.49
N ALA A 65 29.88 13.99 4.44
CA ALA A 65 29.09 12.81 4.79
C ALA A 65 27.84 13.18 5.59
N ASN A 66 27.96 14.11 6.55
CA ASN A 66 26.85 14.52 7.41
C ASN A 66 25.81 15.38 6.68
N SER A 67 26.25 16.22 5.72
CA SER A 67 25.34 16.99 4.87
C SER A 67 24.63 16.17 3.81
N GLY A 68 24.99 14.89 3.63
CA GLY A 68 24.45 14.05 2.58
C GLY A 68 24.90 14.41 1.15
N ALA A 69 25.75 15.43 0.99
CA ALA A 69 26.19 15.89 -0.31
C ALA A 69 27.03 14.86 -1.07
N LYS A 70 27.94 14.15 -0.36
CA LYS A 70 28.77 13.10 -0.96
C LYS A 70 29.33 12.15 0.09
N GLY A 71 29.22 10.85 -0.18
CA GLY A 71 29.72 9.81 0.71
C GLY A 71 28.76 9.45 1.85
N ASN A 72 28.96 8.27 2.42
CA ASN A 72 28.24 7.80 3.59
C ASN A 72 29.23 7.04 4.52
N ILE A 73 28.79 6.73 5.73
CA ILE A 73 29.59 6.01 6.73
C ILE A 73 30.08 4.66 6.20
N ALA A 74 29.25 3.95 5.41
CA ALA A 74 29.62 2.65 4.83
C ALA A 74 30.82 2.78 3.86
N GLN A 75 30.88 3.84 3.06
CA GLN A 75 32.01 4.10 2.16
C GLN A 75 33.27 4.51 2.95
N ILE A 76 33.10 5.36 3.97
CA ILE A 76 34.21 5.77 4.84
C ILE A 76 34.77 4.57 5.58
N LYS A 77 33.94 3.65 6.05
CA LYS A 77 34.35 2.39 6.68
C LYS A 77 35.23 1.54 5.77
N GLN A 78 34.92 1.43 4.48
CA GLN A 78 35.72 0.70 3.51
C GLN A 78 37.09 1.35 3.26
N MET A 79 37.21 2.64 3.48
CA MET A 79 38.48 3.38 3.34
C MET A 79 39.33 3.41 4.60
N ALA A 80 38.71 3.50 5.79
CA ALA A 80 39.39 3.72 7.07
C ALA A 80 39.31 2.52 8.04
N GLY A 81 38.39 1.62 7.86
CA GLY A 81 38.16 0.46 8.71
C GLY A 81 38.53 -0.86 8.05
N MET A 82 37.55 -1.70 7.82
CA MET A 82 37.66 -2.93 7.04
C MET A 82 36.48 -3.05 6.05
N ARG A 83 36.65 -3.84 5.01
CA ARG A 83 35.61 -4.08 4.05
C ARG A 83 34.54 -5.05 4.60
N GLY A 84 34.94 -5.99 5.46
CA GLY A 84 34.05 -6.92 6.13
C GLY A 84 33.72 -8.19 5.34
N LEU A 85 32.60 -8.82 5.69
CA LEU A 85 32.13 -10.05 5.06
C LEU A 85 31.59 -9.79 3.65
N MET A 86 31.83 -10.74 2.75
CA MET A 86 31.35 -10.69 1.37
C MET A 86 30.54 -11.94 1.04
N SER A 87 29.54 -11.81 0.18
CA SER A 87 28.76 -12.94 -0.31
C SER A 87 29.36 -13.52 -1.59
N ASN A 88 29.25 -14.83 -1.77
CA ASN A 88 29.54 -15.48 -3.03
C ASN A 88 28.44 -15.19 -4.07
N PRO A 89 28.61 -15.56 -5.36
CA PRO A 89 27.58 -15.34 -6.38
C PRO A 89 26.22 -16.00 -6.10
N ARG A 90 26.20 -17.08 -5.29
CA ARG A 90 24.97 -17.79 -4.88
C ARG A 90 24.26 -17.13 -3.70
N GLY A 91 24.81 -16.06 -3.12
CA GLY A 91 24.23 -15.33 -1.98
C GLY A 91 24.70 -15.79 -0.59
N ARG A 92 25.42 -16.92 -0.46
CA ARG A 92 25.96 -17.36 0.83
C ARG A 92 27.14 -16.47 1.24
N ILE A 93 27.19 -16.05 2.48
CA ILE A 93 28.29 -15.25 3.05
C ILE A 93 29.55 -16.13 3.12
N ILE A 94 30.69 -15.56 2.72
CA ILE A 94 32.00 -16.21 2.86
C ILE A 94 32.47 -15.98 4.28
N ASP A 95 32.83 -17.05 5.00
CA ASP A 95 33.24 -17.04 6.39
C ASP A 95 34.60 -16.30 6.66
N ARG A 96 35.31 -15.99 5.58
CA ARG A 96 36.53 -15.18 5.60
C ARG A 96 36.26 -13.72 5.32
N PRO A 97 36.35 -12.81 6.30
CA PRO A 97 36.15 -11.38 6.07
C PRO A 97 37.37 -10.76 5.35
N ILE A 98 37.12 -9.67 4.65
CA ILE A 98 38.17 -8.79 4.14
C ILE A 98 38.57 -7.83 5.26
N LYS A 99 39.70 -8.11 5.92
CA LYS A 99 40.21 -7.34 7.06
C LYS A 99 40.89 -6.03 6.63
N SER A 100 41.41 -6.01 5.41
CA SER A 100 42.07 -4.84 4.82
C SER A 100 41.06 -3.77 4.39
N ASN A 101 41.49 -2.53 4.33
CA ASN A 101 40.77 -1.42 3.73
C ASN A 101 41.42 -0.99 2.40
N PHE A 102 40.77 -0.15 1.63
CA PHE A 102 41.32 0.31 0.36
C PHE A 102 42.58 1.17 0.51
N ARG A 103 42.76 1.85 1.63
CA ARG A 103 43.96 2.65 1.89
C ARG A 103 45.18 1.78 2.16
N GLU A 104 45.02 0.67 2.88
CA GLU A 104 46.09 -0.30 3.16
C GLU A 104 46.39 -1.15 1.93
N GLY A 105 45.44 -1.31 1.04
CA GLY A 105 45.50 -2.22 -0.09
C GLY A 105 45.00 -3.62 0.28
N LEU A 106 44.39 -4.30 -0.68
CA LEU A 106 43.85 -5.65 -0.52
C LEU A 106 44.91 -6.68 -0.92
N THR A 107 44.95 -7.80 -0.21
CA THR A 107 45.67 -8.97 -0.67
C THR A 107 45.04 -9.56 -1.93
N VAL A 108 45.78 -10.37 -2.69
CA VAL A 108 45.27 -10.99 -3.93
C VAL A 108 43.98 -11.79 -3.68
N LEU A 109 43.95 -12.55 -2.58
CA LEU A 109 42.78 -13.33 -2.21
C LEU A 109 41.57 -12.44 -1.84
N GLU A 110 41.80 -11.42 -1.03
CA GLU A 110 40.78 -10.45 -0.62
C GLU A 110 40.21 -9.69 -1.85
N TYR A 111 41.08 -9.31 -2.77
CA TYR A 111 40.68 -8.68 -4.03
C TYR A 111 39.78 -9.62 -4.84
N PHE A 112 40.18 -10.90 -4.99
CA PHE A 112 39.39 -11.88 -5.75
C PHE A 112 38.01 -12.11 -5.11
N ILE A 113 37.94 -12.29 -3.79
CA ILE A 113 36.66 -12.41 -3.06
C ILE A 113 35.79 -11.15 -3.29
N SER A 114 36.40 -9.99 -3.23
CA SER A 114 35.76 -8.70 -3.45
C SER A 114 35.14 -8.54 -4.85
N THR A 115 35.77 -9.12 -5.88
CA THR A 115 35.27 -9.00 -7.28
C THR A 115 33.96 -9.72 -7.50
N HIS A 116 33.64 -10.78 -6.74
CA HIS A 116 32.35 -11.47 -6.86
C HIS A 116 31.18 -10.54 -6.54
N GLY A 117 31.26 -9.82 -5.42
CA GLY A 117 30.23 -8.85 -5.03
C GLY A 117 30.13 -7.69 -6.04
N ALA A 118 31.26 -7.16 -6.48
CA ALA A 118 31.29 -6.07 -7.46
C ALA A 118 30.64 -6.47 -8.81
N ARG A 119 31.00 -7.64 -9.34
CA ARG A 119 30.44 -8.16 -10.60
C ARG A 119 28.94 -8.41 -10.47
N LYS A 120 28.50 -9.06 -9.38
CA LYS A 120 27.08 -9.26 -9.12
C LYS A 120 26.35 -7.92 -9.02
N GLY A 121 26.92 -6.95 -8.30
CA GLY A 121 26.34 -5.62 -8.19
C GLY A 121 26.16 -4.91 -9.52
N LEU A 122 27.16 -4.95 -10.39
CA LEU A 122 27.06 -4.36 -11.74
C LEU A 122 25.97 -5.05 -12.59
N ALA A 123 25.94 -6.38 -12.60
CA ALA A 123 24.95 -7.15 -13.37
C ALA A 123 23.53 -6.88 -12.86
N ASP A 124 23.33 -6.95 -11.54
CA ASP A 124 22.03 -6.74 -10.93
C ASP A 124 21.54 -5.29 -11.15
N THR A 125 22.43 -4.29 -11.07
CA THR A 125 22.06 -2.89 -11.35
C THR A 125 21.58 -2.73 -12.79
N ALA A 126 22.29 -3.32 -13.76
CA ALA A 126 21.93 -3.25 -15.17
C ALA A 126 20.56 -3.90 -15.44
N LEU A 127 20.28 -5.06 -14.85
CA LEU A 127 19.01 -5.76 -15.01
C LEU A 127 17.85 -5.04 -14.32
N ARG A 128 18.04 -4.61 -13.08
CA ARG A 128 16.97 -3.98 -12.28
C ARG A 128 16.62 -2.54 -12.70
N THR A 129 17.45 -1.88 -13.48
CA THR A 129 17.11 -0.60 -14.09
C THR A 129 15.88 -0.72 -14.98
N ALA A 130 15.78 -1.82 -15.72
CA ALA A 130 14.60 -2.12 -16.54
C ALA A 130 13.34 -2.32 -15.66
N ASP A 131 13.47 -3.06 -14.55
CA ASP A 131 12.36 -3.31 -13.63
C ASP A 131 11.84 -2.01 -12.99
N SER A 132 12.76 -1.11 -12.59
CA SER A 132 12.41 0.21 -12.08
C SER A 132 11.66 1.06 -13.11
N GLY A 133 12.14 1.05 -14.36
CA GLY A 133 11.47 1.76 -15.46
C GLY A 133 10.08 1.20 -15.74
N TYR A 134 9.93 -0.12 -15.71
CA TYR A 134 8.65 -0.79 -15.89
C TYR A 134 7.67 -0.53 -14.74
N LEU A 135 8.14 -0.53 -13.49
CA LEU A 135 7.31 -0.14 -12.34
C LEU A 135 6.83 1.31 -12.49
N THR A 136 7.73 2.25 -12.83
CA THR A 136 7.38 3.65 -13.04
C THR A 136 6.31 3.81 -14.13
N ARG A 137 6.44 3.10 -15.25
CA ARG A 137 5.43 3.10 -16.31
C ARG A 137 4.07 2.63 -15.80
N ARG A 138 4.01 1.52 -15.07
CA ARG A 138 2.75 1.00 -14.50
C ARG A 138 2.11 1.97 -13.52
N LEU A 139 2.91 2.64 -12.67
CA LEU A 139 2.44 3.68 -11.75
C LEU A 139 1.86 4.88 -12.50
N ILE A 140 2.50 5.32 -13.58
CA ILE A 140 1.96 6.40 -14.42
C ILE A 140 0.64 5.98 -15.06
N ASP A 141 0.58 4.77 -15.62
CA ASP A 141 -0.63 4.30 -16.28
C ASP A 141 -1.84 4.22 -15.33
N VAL A 142 -1.65 3.79 -14.07
CA VAL A 142 -2.75 3.72 -13.09
C VAL A 142 -3.15 5.10 -12.56
N ALA A 143 -2.20 6.03 -12.45
CA ALA A 143 -2.43 7.32 -11.79
C ALA A 143 -2.72 8.47 -12.78
N GLN A 144 -2.66 8.25 -14.08
CA GLN A 144 -2.80 9.32 -15.10
C GLN A 144 -4.13 10.07 -15.02
N GLU A 145 -5.20 9.43 -14.57
CA GLU A 145 -6.52 10.04 -14.40
C GLU A 145 -6.63 10.95 -13.18
N VAL A 146 -5.63 10.90 -12.27
CA VAL A 146 -5.66 11.69 -11.04
C VAL A 146 -5.15 13.09 -11.32
N ILE A 147 -6.08 14.00 -11.61
CA ILE A 147 -5.86 15.41 -11.88
C ILE A 147 -6.57 16.23 -10.81
N VAL A 148 -6.09 17.43 -10.50
CA VAL A 148 -6.82 18.35 -9.62
C VAL A 148 -7.92 19.04 -10.41
N MET A 149 -9.19 18.73 -10.08
CA MET A 149 -10.35 19.19 -10.85
C MET A 149 -11.17 20.26 -10.12
N GLU A 150 -11.20 20.23 -8.80
CA GLU A 150 -12.03 21.06 -7.94
C GLU A 150 -11.20 21.80 -6.89
N GLU A 151 -11.73 22.89 -6.36
CA GLU A 151 -11.08 23.60 -5.26
C GLU A 151 -11.28 22.86 -3.93
N ASP A 152 -12.51 22.49 -3.63
CA ASP A 152 -12.91 21.81 -2.39
C ASP A 152 -13.99 20.77 -2.66
N CYS A 153 -13.83 19.57 -2.14
CA CYS A 153 -14.82 18.50 -2.17
C CYS A 153 -15.75 18.49 -0.94
N ASN A 154 -15.58 19.44 -0.03
CA ASN A 154 -16.36 19.58 1.21
C ASN A 154 -16.40 18.32 2.10
N VAL A 155 -15.34 17.51 2.07
CA VAL A 155 -15.24 16.31 2.91
C VAL A 155 -15.29 16.70 4.39
N GLU A 156 -16.12 16.00 5.17
CA GLU A 156 -16.27 16.22 6.60
C GLU A 156 -15.24 15.45 7.44
N GLN A 157 -14.84 14.25 6.96
CA GLN A 157 -13.90 13.38 7.67
C GLN A 157 -12.53 13.40 6.99
N GLY A 158 -11.48 13.63 7.78
CA GLY A 158 -10.10 13.58 7.35
C GLY A 158 -9.46 12.21 7.61
N LEU A 159 -8.17 12.13 7.32
CA LEU A 159 -7.31 11.02 7.71
C LEU A 159 -6.73 11.31 9.09
N LEU A 160 -7.04 10.48 10.08
CA LEU A 160 -6.45 10.58 11.40
C LEU A 160 -5.01 10.07 11.35
N ILE A 161 -4.05 10.95 11.62
CA ILE A 161 -2.64 10.59 11.77
C ILE A 161 -2.30 10.71 13.25
N THR A 162 -1.79 9.61 13.81
CA THR A 162 -1.35 9.52 15.20
C THR A 162 0.17 9.42 15.28
N ASP A 163 0.72 9.93 16.39
CA ASP A 163 2.14 9.79 16.69
C ASP A 163 2.50 8.35 17.02
N TYR A 164 3.73 7.96 16.66
CA TYR A 164 4.27 6.67 17.06
C TYR A 164 4.60 6.70 18.56
N LYS A 165 4.36 5.58 19.25
CA LYS A 165 4.69 5.46 20.69
C LYS A 165 6.18 5.53 21.00
N ASP A 166 7.01 5.49 19.96
CA ASP A 166 8.46 5.48 20.05
C ASP A 166 9.00 6.91 19.86
N GLU A 167 9.64 7.50 20.88
CA GLU A 167 10.17 8.87 20.82
C GLU A 167 11.15 9.10 19.65
N ALA A 168 11.86 8.04 19.23
CA ALA A 168 12.75 8.10 18.07
C ALA A 168 12.01 8.30 16.73
N LEU A 169 10.70 8.02 16.68
CA LEU A 169 9.86 8.10 15.50
C LEU A 169 8.88 9.29 15.54
N SER A 170 8.85 10.06 16.63
CA SER A 170 7.92 11.18 16.79
C SER A 170 8.09 12.27 15.71
N ASP A 171 9.31 12.51 15.23
CA ASP A 171 9.54 13.42 14.11
C ASP A 171 8.83 13.01 12.83
N LEU A 172 8.56 11.72 12.64
CA LEU A 172 7.84 11.22 11.46
C LEU A 172 6.38 11.65 11.43
N PHE A 173 5.74 11.79 12.59
CA PHE A 173 4.38 12.32 12.69
C PHE A 173 4.27 13.71 12.07
N PHE A 174 5.18 14.61 12.44
CA PHE A 174 5.22 15.98 11.94
C PHE A 174 5.54 16.07 10.45
N ASP A 175 6.40 15.18 9.93
CA ASP A 175 6.68 15.10 8.50
C ASP A 175 5.47 14.63 7.68
N ARG A 176 4.61 13.80 8.25
CA ARG A 176 3.39 13.29 7.59
C ARG A 176 2.29 14.33 7.50
N ILE A 177 2.14 15.20 8.50
CA ILE A 177 1.10 16.25 8.52
C ILE A 177 1.53 17.53 7.82
N LYS A 178 2.83 17.73 7.61
CA LYS A 178 3.39 18.91 6.96
C LYS A 178 2.85 19.08 5.53
N TYR A 179 2.55 20.31 5.16
CA TYR A 179 2.06 20.69 3.82
C TYR A 179 0.68 20.10 3.45
N ARG A 180 -0.11 19.75 4.44
CA ARG A 180 -1.51 19.34 4.29
C ARG A 180 -2.46 20.35 4.93
N TYR A 181 -3.71 20.33 4.47
CA TYR A 181 -4.79 21.05 5.13
C TYR A 181 -5.35 20.21 6.26
N VAL A 182 -5.72 20.86 7.35
CA VAL A 182 -6.37 20.22 8.52
C VAL A 182 -7.85 20.02 8.21
N ALA A 183 -8.40 18.84 8.48
CA ALA A 183 -9.83 18.57 8.32
C ALA A 183 -10.62 19.03 9.54
N ALA A 184 -10.16 18.69 10.75
CA ALA A 184 -10.76 19.11 12.02
C ALA A 184 -9.79 20.00 12.82
N PRO A 185 -10.28 20.95 13.63
CA PRO A 185 -9.40 21.85 14.40
C PRO A 185 -8.47 21.07 15.33
N VAL A 186 -7.19 21.39 15.32
CA VAL A 186 -6.20 20.78 16.21
C VAL A 186 -6.11 21.60 17.49
N SER A 187 -6.41 20.98 18.62
CA SER A 187 -6.37 21.59 19.95
C SER A 187 -5.14 21.14 20.76
N ASN A 188 -4.72 22.00 21.67
CA ASN A 188 -3.67 21.67 22.63
C ASN A 188 -4.20 20.61 23.62
N PRO A 189 -3.58 19.44 23.75
CA PRO A 189 -4.05 18.37 24.63
C PRO A 189 -4.04 18.77 26.12
N LYS A 190 -3.31 19.83 26.52
CA LYS A 190 -3.19 20.29 27.91
C LYS A 190 -4.13 21.44 28.24
N THR A 191 -4.33 22.41 27.33
CA THR A 191 -5.11 23.61 27.56
C THR A 191 -6.50 23.58 26.93
N GLY A 192 -6.70 22.73 25.90
CA GLY A 192 -7.93 22.67 25.12
C GLY A 192 -8.09 23.82 24.11
N GLU A 193 -7.13 24.75 24.04
CA GLU A 193 -7.15 25.85 23.06
C GLU A 193 -6.89 25.36 21.66
N ILE A 194 -7.59 25.91 20.69
CA ILE A 194 -7.38 25.59 19.25
C ILE A 194 -6.06 26.23 18.80
N ILE A 195 -5.12 25.42 18.35
CA ILE A 195 -3.83 25.87 17.81
C ILE A 195 -3.95 26.11 16.30
N VAL A 196 -4.62 25.21 15.59
CA VAL A 196 -4.81 25.25 14.13
C VAL A 196 -6.29 25.08 13.83
N GLU A 197 -6.87 26.01 13.08
CA GLU A 197 -8.27 25.96 12.66
C GLU A 197 -8.47 24.96 11.51
N ALA A 198 -9.71 24.51 11.30
CA ALA A 198 -10.07 23.66 10.17
C ALA A 198 -9.76 24.35 8.83
N ASN A 199 -9.38 23.57 7.84
CA ASN A 199 -8.97 24.06 6.49
C ASN A 199 -7.77 25.02 6.51
N HIS A 200 -6.96 25.03 7.56
CA HIS A 200 -5.68 25.74 7.58
C HIS A 200 -4.56 24.84 6.99
N LEU A 201 -3.65 25.41 6.22
CA LEU A 201 -2.49 24.72 5.64
C LEU A 201 -1.34 24.69 6.65
N ILE A 202 -0.92 23.50 7.08
CA ILE A 202 0.19 23.31 8.02
C ILE A 202 1.53 23.63 7.33
N LYS A 203 2.22 24.67 7.79
CA LYS A 203 3.54 25.08 7.35
C LYS A 203 4.62 24.75 8.40
N GLU A 204 5.87 25.07 8.12
CA GLU A 204 7.00 24.82 9.04
C GLU A 204 6.87 25.55 10.38
N ASP A 205 6.35 26.77 10.35
CA ASP A 205 6.14 27.57 11.57
C ASP A 205 5.09 26.90 12.48
N ASP A 206 3.99 26.40 11.91
CA ASP A 206 2.94 25.72 12.64
C ASP A 206 3.46 24.42 13.30
N ILE A 207 4.36 23.70 12.63
CA ILE A 207 4.97 22.48 13.16
C ILE A 207 5.75 22.75 14.45
N THR A 208 6.45 23.87 14.53
CA THR A 208 7.21 24.24 15.72
C THR A 208 6.25 24.43 16.90
N VAL A 209 5.13 25.12 16.69
CA VAL A 209 4.10 25.34 17.72
C VAL A 209 3.42 24.03 18.14
N LEU A 210 3.12 23.15 17.16
CA LEU A 210 2.51 21.84 17.44
C LEU A 210 3.45 20.92 18.25
N LYS A 211 4.75 20.92 17.95
CA LYS A 211 5.77 20.20 18.74
C LYS A 211 5.85 20.70 20.18
N GLU A 212 5.92 22.01 20.39
CA GLU A 212 5.99 22.61 21.72
C GLU A 212 4.72 22.34 22.54
N SER A 213 3.57 22.26 21.89
CA SER A 213 2.28 21.97 22.51
C SER A 213 2.08 20.49 22.85
N GLY A 214 2.91 19.58 22.30
CA GLY A 214 2.84 18.14 22.54
C GLY A 214 1.62 17.47 21.90
N VAL A 215 1.24 17.89 20.69
CA VAL A 215 0.15 17.29 19.92
C VAL A 215 0.60 15.91 19.42
N THR A 216 -0.22 14.88 19.67
CA THR A 216 0.06 13.47 19.31
C THR A 216 -0.88 12.92 18.22
N SER A 217 -1.90 13.66 17.83
CA SER A 217 -2.82 13.26 16.77
C SER A 217 -3.37 14.47 16.04
N ALA A 218 -3.55 14.34 14.73
CA ALA A 218 -4.16 15.37 13.91
C ALA A 218 -4.98 14.73 12.79
N GLU A 219 -6.14 15.29 12.53
CA GLU A 219 -6.99 14.90 11.42
C GLU A 219 -6.72 15.82 10.22
N VAL A 220 -6.17 15.25 9.15
CA VAL A 220 -5.74 16.01 7.97
C VAL A 220 -6.49 15.58 6.73
N ARG A 221 -6.63 16.49 5.79
CA ARG A 221 -7.17 16.19 4.47
C ARG A 221 -6.15 15.35 3.69
N SER A 222 -6.64 14.33 3.00
CA SER A 222 -5.82 13.36 2.27
C SER A 222 -6.41 13.05 0.91
N PRO A 223 -5.58 12.66 -0.07
CA PRO A 223 -6.05 12.01 -1.30
C PRO A 223 -6.96 10.80 -1.08
N LEU A 224 -6.77 10.05 0.02
CA LEU A 224 -7.57 8.86 0.34
C LEU A 224 -9.02 9.18 0.75
N THR A 225 -9.21 10.28 1.48
CA THR A 225 -10.52 10.70 1.99
C THR A 225 -11.23 11.68 1.06
N CYS A 226 -10.59 12.06 -0.06
CA CYS A 226 -11.15 13.02 -1.00
C CYS A 226 -12.41 12.49 -1.68
N GLU A 227 -13.51 13.25 -1.59
CA GLU A 227 -14.82 12.93 -2.17
C GLU A 227 -15.07 13.57 -3.54
N ALA A 228 -14.03 14.19 -4.15
CA ALA A 228 -14.14 14.71 -5.51
C ALA A 228 -14.66 13.65 -6.48
N GLU A 229 -15.61 14.00 -7.33
CA GLU A 229 -16.24 13.08 -8.29
C GLU A 229 -15.22 12.43 -9.21
N ARG A 230 -14.30 13.22 -9.72
CA ARG A 230 -13.15 12.78 -10.53
C ARG A 230 -11.86 13.42 -10.04
N GLY A 231 -10.75 12.70 -10.16
CA GLY A 231 -9.47 13.21 -9.75
C GLY A 231 -9.37 13.53 -8.26
N LEU A 232 -8.85 14.68 -7.90
CA LEU A 232 -8.67 15.17 -6.54
C LEU A 232 -9.08 16.64 -6.44
N CYS A 233 -9.49 17.09 -5.25
CA CYS A 233 -9.64 18.52 -4.98
C CYS A 233 -8.31 19.13 -4.50
N ARG A 234 -8.18 20.44 -4.65
CA ARG A 234 -7.00 21.23 -4.29
C ARG A 234 -6.65 21.10 -2.81
N LEU A 235 -7.64 21.17 -1.93
CA LEU A 235 -7.41 21.13 -0.48
C LEU A 235 -6.97 19.73 0.00
N CYS A 236 -7.52 18.64 -0.54
CA CYS A 236 -7.12 17.29 -0.16
C CYS A 236 -5.71 16.92 -0.61
N TYR A 237 -5.24 17.48 -1.73
CA TYR A 237 -3.85 17.30 -2.13
C TYR A 237 -2.87 18.21 -1.37
N GLY A 238 -3.27 19.46 -1.10
CA GLY A 238 -2.48 20.43 -0.36
C GLY A 238 -1.45 21.17 -1.21
N LEU A 239 -0.23 21.31 -0.68
CA LEU A 239 0.85 22.09 -1.28
C LEU A 239 1.59 21.29 -2.35
N SER A 240 2.01 21.93 -3.44
CA SER A 240 2.99 21.36 -4.38
C SER A 240 4.38 21.40 -3.74
N LEU A 241 5.05 20.25 -3.66
CA LEU A 241 6.38 20.13 -3.02
C LEU A 241 7.50 20.74 -3.90
N ALA A 242 7.23 20.99 -5.19
CA ALA A 242 8.23 21.53 -6.10
C ALA A 242 8.43 23.05 -5.93
N ASN A 243 7.33 23.79 -5.72
CA ASN A 243 7.35 25.24 -5.65
C ASN A 243 6.83 25.82 -4.33
N LEU A 244 6.42 24.93 -3.38
CA LEU A 244 5.85 25.29 -2.08
C LEU A 244 4.64 26.24 -2.19
N GLN A 245 3.87 26.10 -3.27
CA GLN A 245 2.63 26.82 -3.49
C GLN A 245 1.44 25.86 -3.45
N PRO A 246 0.24 26.33 -3.11
CA PRO A 246 -0.96 25.50 -3.25
C PRO A 246 -1.08 24.98 -4.68
N ILE A 247 -1.44 23.69 -4.80
CA ILE A 247 -1.58 23.05 -6.12
C ILE A 247 -2.62 23.79 -6.97
N MET A 248 -2.43 23.83 -8.27
CA MET A 248 -3.36 24.47 -9.20
C MET A 248 -4.35 23.48 -9.78
N ILE A 249 -5.55 23.94 -10.10
CA ILE A 249 -6.52 23.16 -10.88
C ILE A 249 -5.90 22.85 -12.25
N GLY A 250 -6.00 21.58 -12.66
CA GLY A 250 -5.41 21.07 -13.89
C GLY A 250 -4.05 20.39 -13.73
N ASP A 251 -3.43 20.46 -12.55
CA ASP A 251 -2.16 19.77 -12.30
C ASP A 251 -2.39 18.24 -12.23
N ALA A 252 -1.61 17.49 -13.02
CA ALA A 252 -1.65 16.04 -13.08
C ALA A 252 -0.88 15.42 -11.89
N VAL A 253 -1.47 15.48 -10.71
CA VAL A 253 -0.84 15.04 -9.45
C VAL A 253 -0.56 13.55 -9.39
N GLY A 254 -1.32 12.73 -10.12
CA GLY A 254 -1.06 11.30 -10.22
C GLY A 254 0.23 11.00 -10.97
N ILE A 255 0.52 11.71 -12.07
CA ILE A 255 1.78 11.58 -12.79
C ILE A 255 2.94 12.05 -11.92
N ILE A 256 2.79 13.17 -11.20
CA ILE A 256 3.79 13.67 -10.26
C ILE A 256 4.06 12.63 -9.17
N ALA A 257 3.01 12.00 -8.62
CA ALA A 257 3.14 10.93 -7.62
C ALA A 257 3.91 9.72 -8.17
N ALA A 258 3.53 9.23 -9.35
CA ALA A 258 4.18 8.10 -10.00
C ALA A 258 5.67 8.36 -10.29
N GLN A 259 6.00 9.57 -10.75
CA GLN A 259 7.39 9.98 -11.00
C GLN A 259 8.19 10.11 -9.70
N SER A 260 7.59 10.68 -8.64
CA SER A 260 8.22 10.84 -7.33
C SER A 260 8.52 9.50 -6.64
N ILE A 261 7.71 8.47 -6.90
CA ILE A 261 7.93 7.10 -6.42
C ILE A 261 8.93 6.37 -7.31
N GLY A 262 8.86 6.57 -8.63
CA GLY A 262 9.66 5.84 -9.62
C GLY A 262 11.10 6.34 -9.76
N GLU A 263 11.35 7.64 -9.65
CA GLU A 263 12.70 8.21 -9.77
C GLU A 263 13.68 7.57 -8.79
N PRO A 264 13.40 7.49 -7.48
CA PRO A 264 14.30 6.85 -6.55
C PRO A 264 14.40 5.33 -6.73
N GLY A 265 13.48 4.70 -7.46
CA GLY A 265 13.49 3.26 -7.71
C GLY A 265 14.80 2.77 -8.33
N THR A 266 15.39 3.54 -9.25
CA THR A 266 16.69 3.24 -9.83
C THR A 266 17.81 3.31 -8.77
N GLN A 267 17.75 4.26 -7.83
CA GLN A 267 18.71 4.37 -6.73
C GLN A 267 18.56 3.20 -5.74
N LEU A 268 17.33 2.73 -5.48
CA LEU A 268 17.04 1.56 -4.67
C LEU A 268 17.72 0.30 -5.25
N THR A 269 17.75 0.16 -6.57
CA THR A 269 18.42 -0.97 -7.23
C THR A 269 19.94 -0.97 -7.01
N MET A 270 20.55 0.20 -6.90
CA MET A 270 22.01 0.33 -6.70
C MET A 270 22.44 0.10 -5.25
N ARG A 271 21.57 0.40 -4.26
CA ARG A 271 21.95 0.37 -2.84
C ARG A 271 21.69 -0.96 -2.12
N THR A 272 20.81 -1.82 -2.64
CA THR A 272 20.47 -3.13 -2.03
C THR A 272 21.65 -4.12 -1.92
N PHE A 273 22.79 -3.84 -2.56
CA PHE A 273 23.98 -4.69 -2.53
C PHE A 273 24.90 -4.50 -1.34
N HIS A 274 24.74 -3.42 -0.58
CA HIS A 274 25.70 -3.07 0.50
C HIS A 274 25.28 -3.57 1.87
N THR A 275 24.06 -4.01 2.02
CA THR A 275 23.59 -4.70 3.22
C THR A 275 23.77 -6.20 2.99
N GLY A 276 24.99 -6.69 3.18
CA GLY A 276 25.28 -8.12 3.26
C GLY A 276 24.41 -8.70 4.39
N GLY A 277 23.19 -9.13 4.03
CA GLY A 277 22.22 -9.59 4.99
C GLY A 277 22.72 -10.84 5.71
N VAL A 278 22.62 -10.80 7.00
CA VAL A 278 22.54 -11.98 7.84
C VAL A 278 21.43 -12.85 7.24
N ALA A 279 21.76 -14.09 6.91
CA ALA A 279 20.81 -15.09 6.42
C ALA A 279 19.77 -15.37 7.53
N GLY A 280 18.67 -14.66 7.46
CA GLY A 280 17.51 -14.88 8.29
C GLY A 280 16.31 -14.45 7.51
N SER A 281 15.53 -15.43 7.07
CA SER A 281 14.28 -15.33 6.32
C SER A 281 14.40 -14.72 4.90
N ASP A 282 13.73 -15.38 3.98
CA ASP A 282 13.58 -15.07 2.55
C ASP A 282 12.72 -13.80 2.34
N ILE A 283 13.04 -12.70 3.06
CA ILE A 283 12.30 -11.45 3.01
C ILE A 283 12.74 -10.69 1.77
N THR A 284 11.84 -10.54 0.83
CA THR A 284 12.04 -9.65 -0.32
C THR A 284 12.26 -8.22 0.19
N SER A 285 13.41 -7.62 -0.16
CA SER A 285 13.78 -6.27 0.27
C SER A 285 14.04 -5.35 -0.94
N GLY A 286 13.88 -4.06 -0.74
CA GLY A 286 14.10 -3.05 -1.77
C GLY A 286 12.99 -3.00 -2.83
N LEU A 287 13.37 -2.75 -4.09
CA LEU A 287 12.41 -2.55 -5.20
C LEU A 287 11.45 -3.74 -5.41
N PRO A 288 11.87 -5.02 -5.33
CA PRO A 288 10.93 -6.15 -5.45
C PRO A 288 9.81 -6.13 -4.39
N ARG A 289 10.09 -5.65 -3.18
CA ARG A 289 9.06 -5.51 -2.14
C ARG A 289 8.08 -4.39 -2.47
N VAL A 290 8.56 -3.27 -2.97
CA VAL A 290 7.69 -2.17 -3.43
C VAL A 290 6.79 -2.62 -4.57
N GLU A 291 7.33 -3.39 -5.54
CA GLU A 291 6.55 -3.97 -6.62
C GLU A 291 5.48 -4.95 -6.09
N GLU A 292 5.84 -5.82 -5.16
CA GLU A 292 4.92 -6.78 -4.53
C GLU A 292 3.74 -6.07 -3.83
N LEU A 293 4.02 -4.98 -3.11
CA LEU A 293 2.99 -4.18 -2.42
C LEU A 293 2.06 -3.48 -3.40
N PHE A 294 2.59 -2.81 -4.44
CA PHE A 294 1.76 -2.13 -5.44
C PHE A 294 1.00 -3.09 -6.35
N GLU A 295 1.50 -4.31 -6.57
CA GLU A 295 0.74 -5.35 -7.29
C GLU A 295 -0.22 -6.13 -6.38
N ALA A 296 -0.28 -5.80 -5.08
CA ALA A 296 -1.11 -6.48 -4.09
C ALA A 296 -0.96 -8.02 -4.16
N ARG A 297 0.28 -8.49 -4.39
CA ARG A 297 0.59 -9.93 -4.45
C ARG A 297 0.67 -10.50 -3.04
N SER A 298 0.25 -11.75 -2.88
CA SER A 298 0.51 -12.49 -1.64
C SER A 298 2.01 -12.73 -1.49
N PRO A 299 2.64 -12.28 -0.39
CA PRO A 299 4.07 -12.43 -0.19
C PRO A 299 4.46 -13.89 0.03
N LYS A 300 5.68 -14.24 -0.39
CA LYS A 300 6.25 -15.55 -0.07
C LYS A 300 6.54 -15.60 1.43
N GLY A 301 6.06 -16.63 2.11
CA GLY A 301 6.18 -16.74 3.57
C GLY A 301 5.31 -15.70 4.30
N ALA A 302 4.08 -15.48 3.82
CA ALA A 302 3.11 -14.60 4.47
C ALA A 302 2.88 -15.02 5.92
N ALA A 303 2.76 -14.04 6.81
CA ALA A 303 2.32 -14.27 8.17
C ALA A 303 0.89 -14.81 8.17
N VAL A 304 0.61 -15.76 9.05
CA VAL A 304 -0.75 -16.21 9.33
C VAL A 304 -1.42 -15.15 10.19
N LEU A 305 -2.56 -14.64 9.73
CA LEU A 305 -3.34 -13.62 10.44
C LEU A 305 -4.52 -14.26 11.14
N SER A 306 -4.89 -13.72 12.31
CA SER A 306 -6.12 -14.10 12.98
C SER A 306 -7.33 -13.47 12.27
N GLU A 307 -8.37 -14.24 12.00
CA GLU A 307 -9.64 -13.74 11.45
C GLU A 307 -10.58 -13.23 12.54
N ILE A 308 -10.42 -13.74 13.77
CA ILE A 308 -11.25 -13.37 14.92
C ILE A 308 -10.39 -12.82 16.06
N SER A 309 -11.00 -12.02 16.92
CA SER A 309 -10.38 -11.58 18.17
C SER A 309 -10.63 -12.64 19.25
N GLY A 310 -9.64 -12.93 20.08
CA GLY A 310 -9.82 -13.91 21.15
C GLY A 310 -8.52 -14.30 21.83
N THR A 311 -8.60 -15.30 22.71
CA THR A 311 -7.45 -15.83 23.44
C THR A 311 -6.80 -16.98 22.67
N ALA A 312 -5.47 -16.93 22.56
CA ALA A 312 -4.70 -17.93 21.84
C ALA A 312 -4.37 -19.16 22.69
N GLU A 313 -4.57 -20.34 22.14
CA GLU A 313 -4.07 -21.60 22.64
C GLU A 313 -3.10 -22.21 21.61
N VAL A 314 -1.89 -22.56 22.04
CA VAL A 314 -0.90 -23.21 21.19
C VAL A 314 -0.93 -24.71 21.38
N ILE A 315 -1.34 -25.45 20.35
CA ILE A 315 -1.46 -26.89 20.36
C ILE A 315 -0.31 -27.49 19.56
N GLU A 316 0.58 -28.22 20.25
CA GLU A 316 1.63 -29.01 19.60
C GLU A 316 1.15 -30.43 19.40
N SER A 317 1.06 -30.87 18.15
CA SER A 317 0.67 -32.23 17.76
C SER A 317 1.82 -32.91 17.00
N ASN A 318 1.78 -34.25 16.93
CA ASN A 318 2.72 -35.04 16.11
C ASN A 318 2.63 -34.69 14.58
N GLU A 319 1.56 -34.04 14.13
CA GLU A 319 1.32 -33.67 12.75
C GLU A 319 1.76 -32.20 12.45
N GLY A 320 2.08 -31.42 13.50
CA GLY A 320 2.48 -30.02 13.37
C GLY A 320 2.01 -29.14 14.53
N ARG A 321 2.32 -27.85 14.44
CA ARG A 321 1.84 -26.84 15.41
C ARG A 321 0.58 -26.16 14.86
N THR A 322 -0.44 -26.06 15.71
CA THR A 322 -1.71 -25.39 15.39
C THR A 322 -1.99 -24.38 16.50
N VAL A 323 -2.37 -23.17 16.10
CA VAL A 323 -2.86 -22.17 17.04
C VAL A 323 -4.37 -22.11 16.94
N ARG A 324 -5.04 -22.26 18.07
CA ARG A 324 -6.48 -22.09 18.21
C ARG A 324 -6.77 -20.77 18.87
N ILE A 325 -7.69 -20.00 18.30
CA ILE A 325 -8.17 -18.75 18.88
C ILE A 325 -9.61 -18.94 19.31
N LEU A 326 -9.86 -18.63 20.57
CA LEU A 326 -11.16 -18.74 21.21
C LEU A 326 -11.68 -17.33 21.48
N ASN A 327 -12.77 -16.96 20.85
CA ASN A 327 -13.55 -15.78 21.20
C ASN A 327 -14.71 -16.23 22.09
N SER A 328 -14.87 -15.55 23.22
CA SER A 328 -15.97 -15.77 24.15
C SER A 328 -16.51 -14.40 24.52
N GLU A 329 -17.57 -13.98 23.84
CA GLU A 329 -18.24 -12.70 24.12
C GLU A 329 -19.56 -12.94 24.85
N GLU A 330 -19.75 -12.24 25.97
CA GLU A 330 -21.05 -12.17 26.62
C GLU A 330 -21.92 -11.15 25.92
N LEU A 331 -22.89 -11.60 25.15
CA LEU A 331 -23.89 -10.78 24.51
C LEU A 331 -25.15 -10.67 25.38
N THR A 332 -25.79 -9.52 25.37
CA THR A 332 -27.00 -9.27 26.14
C THR A 332 -28.10 -8.73 25.25
N ASP A 333 -29.17 -9.50 25.10
CA ASP A 333 -30.38 -9.05 24.44
C ASP A 333 -31.28 -8.33 25.45
N GLU A 334 -31.62 -7.08 25.17
CA GLU A 334 -32.49 -6.27 26.01
C GLU A 334 -33.91 -6.22 25.44
N TYR A 335 -34.87 -6.68 26.24
CA TYR A 335 -36.29 -6.67 25.88
C TYR A 335 -37.04 -5.70 26.83
N THR A 336 -37.63 -4.67 26.23
CA THR A 336 -38.46 -3.73 26.98
C THR A 336 -39.84 -4.33 27.25
N ILE A 337 -40.19 -4.52 28.54
CA ILE A 337 -41.44 -5.17 28.98
C ILE A 337 -42.44 -4.17 29.57
N SER A 338 -42.35 -2.90 29.24
CA SER A 338 -43.31 -1.88 29.77
C SER A 338 -44.74 -2.25 29.35
N GLY A 339 -45.57 -2.62 30.33
CA GLY A 339 -46.94 -3.10 30.08
C GLY A 339 -47.13 -4.62 29.92
N TYR A 340 -46.06 -5.37 29.94
CA TYR A 340 -46.08 -6.84 29.87
C TYR A 340 -45.85 -7.46 31.24
N THR A 341 -46.35 -8.69 31.42
CA THR A 341 -46.09 -9.52 32.61
C THR A 341 -44.97 -10.52 32.27
N PRO A 342 -43.84 -10.53 33.00
CA PRO A 342 -42.79 -11.50 32.76
C PRO A 342 -43.27 -12.93 33.07
N LEU A 343 -43.02 -13.87 32.17
CA LEU A 343 -43.37 -15.30 32.31
C LEU A 343 -42.22 -16.12 32.91
N ILE A 344 -41.01 -15.56 32.90
CA ILE A 344 -39.78 -16.17 33.39
C ILE A 344 -39.32 -15.53 34.69
N LYS A 345 -38.45 -16.21 35.43
CA LYS A 345 -37.83 -15.69 36.68
C LYS A 345 -36.39 -15.28 36.44
N LYS A 346 -35.91 -14.42 37.34
CA LYS A 346 -34.48 -14.05 37.32
C LYS A 346 -33.60 -15.29 37.55
N GLY A 347 -32.71 -15.58 36.64
CA GLY A 347 -31.80 -16.72 36.67
C GLY A 347 -32.30 -17.96 35.91
N ASP A 348 -33.46 -17.90 35.26
CA ASP A 348 -33.93 -18.98 34.42
C ASP A 348 -33.09 -19.06 33.11
N THR A 349 -32.79 -20.29 32.68
CA THR A 349 -32.19 -20.55 31.38
C THR A 349 -33.30 -20.56 30.33
N VAL A 350 -33.23 -19.63 29.37
CA VAL A 350 -34.19 -19.46 28.31
C VAL A 350 -33.64 -20.06 27.03
N ILE A 351 -34.46 -20.75 26.26
CA ILE A 351 -34.10 -21.29 24.94
C ILE A 351 -34.75 -20.41 23.86
N ILE A 352 -34.14 -20.36 22.69
CA ILE A 352 -34.67 -19.64 21.54
C ILE A 352 -36.15 -20.00 21.29
N GLY A 353 -37.00 -18.99 21.10
CA GLY A 353 -38.45 -19.17 20.90
C GLY A 353 -39.25 -19.35 22.22
N THR A 354 -38.65 -19.36 23.41
CA THR A 354 -39.38 -19.41 24.68
C THR A 354 -40.13 -18.09 24.93
N PRO A 355 -41.42 -18.12 25.33
CA PRO A 355 -42.17 -16.93 25.68
C PRO A 355 -41.63 -16.32 26.97
N ILE A 356 -41.15 -15.06 26.89
CA ILE A 356 -40.50 -14.34 27.99
C ILE A 356 -41.42 -13.35 28.72
N ALA A 357 -42.36 -12.75 27.99
CA ALA A 357 -43.32 -11.84 28.54
C ALA A 357 -44.65 -11.86 27.74
N ALA A 358 -45.77 -11.67 28.42
CA ALA A 358 -47.09 -11.59 27.81
C ALA A 358 -47.80 -10.29 28.19
N LEU A 359 -48.55 -9.70 27.24
CA LEU A 359 -49.38 -8.50 27.45
C LEU A 359 -50.54 -8.84 28.39
N LYS A 360 -50.85 -7.96 29.34
CA LYS A 360 -51.84 -8.23 30.42
C LYS A 360 -53.29 -8.50 29.93
N ASP A 361 -53.68 -8.07 28.72
CA ASP A 361 -55.04 -8.12 28.24
C ASP A 361 -55.18 -8.66 26.80
N ALA A 362 -54.19 -9.41 26.26
CA ALA A 362 -54.27 -9.97 24.91
C ALA A 362 -54.72 -11.44 24.95
N GLU A 363 -55.81 -11.78 24.26
CA GLU A 363 -56.19 -13.14 23.94
C GLU A 363 -55.55 -13.51 22.58
N GLY A 364 -54.47 -14.31 22.63
CA GLY A 364 -53.82 -14.84 21.42
C GLY A 364 -52.27 -14.66 21.44
N ASP A 365 -51.61 -15.24 20.44
CA ASP A 365 -50.15 -15.30 20.30
C ASP A 365 -49.50 -13.94 19.94
N ASP A 366 -50.30 -12.98 19.44
CA ASP A 366 -49.86 -11.64 19.00
C ASP A 366 -49.39 -10.69 20.13
N GLY A 367 -49.52 -11.11 21.39
CA GLY A 367 -49.11 -10.32 22.57
C GLY A 367 -48.00 -10.93 23.37
N ILE A 368 -47.27 -11.92 22.81
CA ILE A 368 -46.20 -12.64 23.52
C ILE A 368 -44.84 -12.27 22.93
N ILE A 369 -43.91 -11.87 23.79
CA ILE A 369 -42.50 -11.64 23.39
C ILE A 369 -41.76 -12.96 23.57
N HIS A 370 -41.13 -13.43 22.48
CA HIS A 370 -40.31 -14.63 22.48
C HIS A 370 -38.81 -14.28 22.53
N ALA A 371 -38.04 -15.15 23.16
CA ALA A 371 -36.58 -15.03 23.19
C ALA A 371 -35.98 -15.24 21.80
N ARG A 372 -35.11 -14.35 21.36
CA ARG A 372 -34.35 -14.45 20.10
C ARG A 372 -33.16 -15.40 20.22
N ASN A 373 -32.53 -15.41 21.40
CA ASN A 373 -31.37 -16.25 21.69
C ASN A 373 -31.56 -17.05 22.98
N SER A 374 -30.79 -18.14 23.11
CA SER A 374 -30.76 -18.96 24.32
C SER A 374 -29.76 -18.37 25.30
N GLY A 375 -30.14 -18.17 26.55
CA GLY A 375 -29.24 -17.55 27.54
C GLY A 375 -29.83 -17.49 28.94
N LEU A 376 -29.16 -16.81 29.85
CA LEU A 376 -29.55 -16.59 31.24
C LEU A 376 -30.35 -15.31 31.37
N ALA A 377 -31.59 -15.42 31.88
CA ALA A 377 -32.47 -14.28 32.02
C ALA A 377 -32.18 -13.48 33.29
N ASN A 378 -32.02 -12.16 33.16
CA ASN A 378 -31.91 -11.23 34.26
C ASN A 378 -33.00 -10.16 34.16
N ILE A 379 -33.92 -10.11 35.13
CA ILE A 379 -35.07 -9.23 35.08
C ILE A 379 -34.77 -7.97 35.88
N LYS A 380 -34.87 -6.79 35.26
CA LYS A 380 -34.91 -5.47 35.85
C LYS A 380 -36.35 -4.93 35.73
N LYS A 381 -36.70 -3.87 36.48
CA LYS A 381 -38.07 -3.39 36.63
C LYS A 381 -38.90 -3.30 35.34
N ASP A 382 -38.31 -2.85 34.24
CA ASP A 382 -38.99 -2.62 32.95
C ASP A 382 -38.28 -3.28 31.76
N THR A 383 -37.23 -4.08 32.03
CA THR A 383 -36.47 -4.76 31.00
C THR A 383 -36.10 -6.20 31.40
N ILE A 384 -36.11 -7.10 30.45
CA ILE A 384 -35.56 -8.45 30.58
C ILE A 384 -34.28 -8.50 29.73
N ASN A 385 -33.17 -8.79 30.37
CA ASN A 385 -31.89 -8.99 29.72
C ASN A 385 -31.59 -10.47 29.64
N ILE A 386 -31.42 -11.01 28.45
CA ILE A 386 -30.98 -12.37 28.24
C ILE A 386 -29.50 -12.32 27.89
N THR A 387 -28.65 -12.82 28.77
CA THR A 387 -27.20 -12.89 28.57
C THR A 387 -26.83 -14.27 28.08
N TRP A 388 -26.09 -14.35 26.99
CA TRP A 388 -25.60 -15.59 26.41
C TRP A 388 -24.15 -15.41 25.97
N THR A 389 -23.42 -16.52 25.95
CA THR A 389 -22.02 -16.51 25.52
C THR A 389 -21.97 -17.02 24.10
N ASP A 390 -21.43 -16.23 23.22
CA ASP A 390 -21.10 -16.67 21.86
C ASP A 390 -19.65 -17.14 21.84
N GLU A 391 -19.46 -18.41 21.54
CA GLU A 391 -18.14 -19.03 21.48
C GLU A 391 -17.80 -19.33 20.02
N GLU A 392 -16.93 -18.52 19.44
CA GLU A 392 -16.36 -18.79 18.13
C GLU A 392 -14.92 -19.28 18.31
N GLN A 393 -14.61 -20.45 17.70
CA GLN A 393 -13.24 -20.97 17.69
C GLN A 393 -12.74 -21.12 16.26
N ARG A 394 -11.48 -20.74 16.02
CA ARG A 394 -10.78 -20.96 14.75
C ARG A 394 -9.41 -21.56 14.96
N GLU A 395 -9.06 -22.51 14.09
CA GLU A 395 -7.79 -23.22 14.15
C GLU A 395 -6.92 -22.82 12.94
N TYR A 396 -5.68 -22.42 13.23
CA TYR A 396 -4.70 -21.98 12.24
C TYR A 396 -3.52 -22.97 12.21
N PRO A 397 -3.36 -23.76 11.14
CA PRO A 397 -2.20 -24.62 10.98
C PRO A 397 -0.95 -23.79 10.71
N ILE A 398 0.10 -23.97 11.50
CA ILE A 398 1.34 -23.21 11.38
C ILE A 398 2.39 -24.03 10.62
N PRO A 399 2.96 -23.50 9.52
CA PRO A 399 4.06 -24.15 8.81
C PRO A 399 5.26 -24.38 9.73
N ALA A 400 5.90 -25.54 9.62
CA ALA A 400 6.99 -25.94 10.52
C ALA A 400 8.18 -24.96 10.54
N ALA A 401 8.41 -24.25 9.44
CA ALA A 401 9.48 -23.25 9.31
C ALA A 401 9.14 -21.87 9.87
N SER A 402 7.87 -21.60 10.23
CA SER A 402 7.42 -20.30 10.71
C SER A 402 7.65 -20.16 12.21
N HIS A 403 8.09 -18.95 12.62
CA HIS A 403 8.24 -18.60 14.02
C HIS A 403 6.93 -18.00 14.55
N ILE A 404 6.45 -18.52 15.68
CA ILE A 404 5.24 -18.03 16.35
C ILE A 404 5.64 -16.81 17.19
N GLU A 405 4.93 -15.69 17.03
CA GLU A 405 5.20 -14.43 17.76
C GLU A 405 4.33 -14.28 19.02
N ILE A 406 3.36 -15.13 19.19
CA ILE A 406 2.40 -15.10 20.29
C ILE A 406 2.70 -16.17 21.34
N SER A 407 2.30 -15.92 22.58
CA SER A 407 2.41 -16.84 23.69
C SER A 407 1.02 -17.46 24.02
N GLU A 408 1.03 -18.60 24.70
CA GLU A 408 -0.20 -19.24 25.18
C GLU A 408 -0.93 -18.33 26.18
N GLY A 409 -2.20 -18.07 25.94
CA GLY A 409 -3.04 -17.19 26.76
C GLY A 409 -3.02 -15.71 26.37
N ASP A 410 -2.28 -15.31 25.34
CA ASP A 410 -2.30 -13.93 24.84
C ASP A 410 -3.64 -13.62 24.17
N PHE A 411 -4.16 -12.41 24.41
CA PHE A 411 -5.31 -11.90 23.68
C PHE A 411 -4.86 -11.31 22.34
N ILE A 412 -5.46 -11.80 21.26
CA ILE A 412 -5.14 -11.44 19.87
C ILE A 412 -6.33 -10.68 19.28
N GLU A 413 -6.07 -9.55 18.63
CA GLU A 413 -7.06 -8.83 17.85
C GLU A 413 -7.19 -9.41 16.44
N ALA A 414 -8.38 -9.26 15.83
CA ALA A 414 -8.58 -9.64 14.43
C ALA A 414 -7.61 -8.90 13.49
N GLY A 415 -6.91 -9.65 12.61
CA GLY A 415 -5.86 -9.14 11.73
C GLY A 415 -4.48 -8.99 12.38
N GLN A 416 -4.30 -9.41 13.62
CA GLN A 416 -2.98 -9.51 14.22
C GLN A 416 -2.23 -10.73 13.68
N ALA A 417 -0.91 -10.60 13.51
CA ALA A 417 -0.07 -11.69 13.01
C ALA A 417 0.18 -12.73 14.11
N ILE A 418 -0.07 -13.98 13.79
CA ILE A 418 0.21 -15.17 14.64
C ILE A 418 1.68 -15.59 14.46
N THR A 419 2.18 -15.48 13.22
CA THR A 419 3.55 -15.85 12.86
C THR A 419 4.33 -14.66 12.32
N SER A 420 5.66 -14.71 12.44
CA SER A 420 6.55 -13.72 11.83
C SER A 420 6.44 -13.78 10.30
N GLY A 421 6.47 -12.61 9.67
CA GLY A 421 6.46 -12.48 8.21
C GLY A 421 5.69 -11.25 7.71
N PRO A 422 5.76 -10.97 6.41
CA PRO A 422 4.98 -9.90 5.80
C PRO A 422 3.50 -10.29 5.75
N LYS A 423 2.61 -9.33 6.06
CA LYS A 423 1.16 -9.56 5.99
C LYS A 423 0.67 -9.54 4.54
N ASN A 424 -0.37 -10.32 4.24
CA ASN A 424 -1.03 -10.29 2.94
C ASN A 424 -2.04 -9.14 2.89
N PRO A 425 -1.89 -8.16 1.96
CA PRO A 425 -2.79 -7.00 1.87
C PRO A 425 -4.26 -7.37 1.60
N GLN A 426 -4.51 -8.45 0.87
CA GLN A 426 -5.87 -8.94 0.59
C GLN A 426 -6.58 -9.38 1.87
N GLN A 427 -5.89 -10.17 2.71
CA GLN A 427 -6.43 -10.62 3.99
C GLN A 427 -6.66 -9.45 4.97
N ILE A 428 -5.78 -8.44 4.96
CA ILE A 428 -6.00 -7.24 5.78
C ILE A 428 -7.29 -6.54 5.34
N LEU A 429 -7.55 -6.43 4.02
CA LEU A 429 -8.78 -5.83 3.51
C LEU A 429 -10.02 -6.60 3.95
N GLU A 430 -9.98 -7.94 3.91
CA GLU A 430 -11.09 -8.81 4.29
C GLU A 430 -11.40 -8.76 5.79
N ILE A 431 -10.36 -8.72 6.63
CA ILE A 431 -10.50 -8.82 8.10
C ILE A 431 -10.67 -7.44 8.73
N GLN A 432 -9.81 -6.48 8.40
CA GLN A 432 -9.72 -5.17 9.08
C GLN A 432 -10.33 -4.03 8.26
N GLY A 433 -10.66 -4.27 7.00
CA GLY A 433 -11.28 -3.29 6.12
C GLY A 433 -10.30 -2.35 5.42
N ARG A 434 -10.87 -1.32 4.77
CA ARG A 434 -10.18 -0.44 3.82
C ARG A 434 -9.11 0.44 4.47
N GLU A 435 -9.41 1.03 5.63
CA GLU A 435 -8.49 1.97 6.29
C GLU A 435 -7.21 1.29 6.77
N ALA A 436 -7.34 0.08 7.30
CA ALA A 436 -6.21 -0.71 7.77
C ALA A 436 -5.26 -1.09 6.62
N VAL A 437 -5.79 -1.50 5.47
CA VAL A 437 -4.94 -1.84 4.31
C VAL A 437 -4.26 -0.60 3.72
N GLN A 438 -4.93 0.57 3.74
CA GLN A 438 -4.33 1.83 3.31
C GLN A 438 -3.13 2.19 4.19
N SER A 439 -3.31 2.17 5.52
CA SER A 439 -2.24 2.45 6.48
C SER A 439 -1.09 1.46 6.34
N TYR A 440 -1.39 0.17 6.24
CA TYR A 440 -0.39 -0.88 6.05
C TYR A 440 0.45 -0.67 4.79
N LEU A 441 -0.19 -0.39 3.64
CA LEU A 441 0.52 -0.19 2.37
C LEU A 441 1.41 1.06 2.43
N ILE A 442 0.94 2.17 3.03
CA ILE A 442 1.73 3.39 3.18
C ILE A 442 2.96 3.10 4.05
N GLU A 443 2.77 2.47 5.20
CA GLU A 443 3.85 2.18 6.15
C GLU A 443 4.91 1.25 5.56
N GLU A 444 4.51 0.16 4.93
CA GLU A 444 5.44 -0.79 4.34
C GLU A 444 6.22 -0.20 3.14
N VAL A 445 5.56 0.57 2.27
CA VAL A 445 6.25 1.28 1.18
C VAL A 445 7.22 2.30 1.74
N GLN A 446 6.79 3.13 2.70
CA GLN A 446 7.65 4.11 3.36
C GLN A 446 8.84 3.47 4.07
N LYS A 447 8.65 2.34 4.74
CA LYS A 447 9.71 1.58 5.40
C LYS A 447 10.84 1.20 4.43
N VAL A 448 10.48 0.76 3.20
CA VAL A 448 11.48 0.44 2.18
C VAL A 448 12.24 1.70 1.74
N TYR A 449 11.56 2.80 1.43
CA TYR A 449 12.22 4.02 0.98
C TYR A 449 13.05 4.68 2.09
N ARG A 450 12.54 4.76 3.32
CA ARG A 450 13.26 5.31 4.47
C ARG A 450 14.50 4.51 4.82
N SER A 451 14.46 3.17 4.74
CA SER A 451 15.64 2.32 4.97
C SER A 451 16.80 2.64 4.01
N GLN A 452 16.49 3.25 2.86
CA GLN A 452 17.47 3.69 1.87
C GLN A 452 17.81 5.20 1.97
N GLY A 453 17.22 5.91 2.94
CA GLY A 453 17.44 7.35 3.15
C GLY A 453 16.80 8.22 2.06
N VAL A 454 15.71 7.75 1.46
CA VAL A 454 14.95 8.48 0.44
C VAL A 454 13.63 8.96 1.04
N PRO A 455 13.47 10.26 1.30
CA PRO A 455 12.20 10.80 1.79
C PRO A 455 11.20 10.92 0.63
N ILE A 456 10.05 10.27 0.77
CA ILE A 456 8.89 10.43 -0.11
C ILE A 456 7.73 10.88 0.74
N HIS A 457 6.99 11.89 0.29
CA HIS A 457 5.80 12.35 1.02
C HIS A 457 4.65 11.36 0.83
N ASP A 458 3.95 11.02 1.93
CA ASP A 458 2.87 10.01 1.96
C ASP A 458 1.79 10.25 0.90
N LYS A 459 1.44 11.52 0.60
CA LYS A 459 0.39 11.87 -0.37
C LYS A 459 0.60 11.29 -1.78
N HIS A 460 1.85 11.05 -2.18
CA HIS A 460 2.13 10.43 -3.47
C HIS A 460 1.75 8.94 -3.46
N ILE A 461 2.04 8.26 -2.34
CA ILE A 461 1.66 6.87 -2.14
C ILE A 461 0.14 6.75 -1.99
N GLU A 462 -0.48 7.67 -1.25
CA GLU A 462 -1.93 7.74 -1.05
C GLU A 462 -2.69 7.91 -2.38
N ALA A 463 -2.18 8.72 -3.30
CA ALA A 463 -2.79 8.90 -4.62
C ALA A 463 -2.82 7.59 -5.44
N ILE A 464 -1.76 6.76 -5.34
CA ILE A 464 -1.71 5.44 -6.00
C ILE A 464 -2.66 4.46 -5.32
N ILE A 465 -2.61 4.37 -3.97
CA ILE A 465 -3.46 3.45 -3.20
C ILE A 465 -4.95 3.76 -3.42
N ARG A 466 -5.32 5.04 -3.54
CA ARG A 466 -6.68 5.44 -3.90
C ARG A 466 -7.14 4.76 -5.18
N GLN A 467 -6.29 4.71 -6.21
CA GLN A 467 -6.63 4.05 -7.47
C GLN A 467 -6.71 2.52 -7.35
N MET A 468 -5.88 1.92 -6.49
CA MET A 468 -5.93 0.48 -6.22
C MET A 468 -7.22 0.04 -5.51
N LEU A 469 -7.83 0.92 -4.71
CA LEU A 469 -9.05 0.68 -3.91
C LEU A 469 -10.29 1.40 -4.48
N ARG A 470 -10.21 1.88 -5.72
CA ARG A 470 -11.31 2.62 -6.36
C ARG A 470 -12.51 1.73 -6.66
N ARG A 471 -12.30 0.44 -6.91
CA ARG A 471 -13.33 -0.48 -7.38
C ARG A 471 -13.90 -1.34 -6.28
N VAL A 472 -15.17 -1.71 -6.47
CA VAL A 472 -15.90 -2.67 -5.65
C VAL A 472 -16.39 -3.81 -6.53
N GLN A 473 -16.55 -4.99 -5.96
CA GLN A 473 -17.13 -6.16 -6.62
C GLN A 473 -18.55 -6.34 -6.15
N VAL A 474 -19.49 -6.39 -7.08
CA VAL A 474 -20.90 -6.62 -6.77
C VAL A 474 -21.06 -8.03 -6.18
N HIS A 475 -21.67 -8.13 -5.00
CA HIS A 475 -21.96 -9.40 -4.33
C HIS A 475 -23.38 -9.86 -4.67
N GLU A 476 -24.38 -9.04 -4.37
CA GLU A 476 -25.79 -9.29 -4.68
C GLU A 476 -26.33 -8.13 -5.50
N ALA A 477 -27.08 -8.43 -6.54
CA ALA A 477 -27.59 -7.42 -7.47
C ALA A 477 -28.77 -6.61 -6.92
N GLY A 478 -29.54 -7.16 -5.95
CA GLY A 478 -30.81 -6.56 -5.55
C GLY A 478 -31.74 -6.36 -6.77
N ASP A 479 -32.39 -5.20 -6.82
CA ASP A 479 -33.26 -4.80 -7.93
C ASP A 479 -32.53 -4.01 -9.03
N THR A 480 -31.17 -3.98 -8.98
CA THR A 480 -30.33 -3.29 -9.98
C THR A 480 -30.04 -4.17 -11.20
N ASP A 481 -29.69 -3.55 -12.33
CA ASP A 481 -29.24 -4.26 -13.55
C ASP A 481 -27.78 -4.75 -13.48
N LEU A 482 -27.19 -4.77 -12.27
CA LEU A 482 -25.79 -5.16 -12.06
C LEU A 482 -25.63 -6.68 -12.05
N LEU A 483 -24.49 -7.15 -12.56
CA LEU A 483 -24.18 -8.58 -12.53
C LEU A 483 -23.32 -8.91 -11.29
N PRO A 484 -23.71 -9.95 -10.51
CA PRO A 484 -22.89 -10.42 -9.41
C PRO A 484 -21.48 -10.84 -9.88
N GLY A 485 -20.44 -10.38 -9.18
CA GLY A 485 -19.06 -10.67 -9.49
C GLY A 485 -18.35 -9.63 -10.37
N ASP A 486 -19.07 -8.71 -11.00
CA ASP A 486 -18.45 -7.67 -11.83
C ASP A 486 -17.75 -6.59 -10.98
N PRO A 487 -16.51 -6.19 -11.35
CA PRO A 487 -15.83 -5.07 -10.73
C PRO A 487 -16.34 -3.74 -11.31
N MET A 488 -16.84 -2.86 -10.46
CA MET A 488 -17.40 -1.57 -10.81
C MET A 488 -16.69 -0.44 -10.05
N ASP A 489 -16.77 0.79 -10.56
CA ASP A 489 -16.37 1.98 -9.81
C ASP A 489 -17.29 2.17 -8.61
N ARG A 490 -16.70 2.48 -7.44
CA ARG A 490 -17.46 2.63 -6.20
C ARG A 490 -18.51 3.74 -6.29
N LYS A 491 -18.19 4.86 -6.93
CA LYS A 491 -19.12 5.99 -7.02
C LYS A 491 -20.27 5.70 -7.97
N GLU A 492 -19.98 5.11 -9.12
CA GLU A 492 -21.01 4.66 -10.05
C GLU A 492 -21.95 3.64 -9.39
N PHE A 493 -21.41 2.77 -8.52
CA PHE A 493 -22.21 1.83 -7.73
C PHE A 493 -23.10 2.55 -6.71
N GLU A 494 -22.55 3.54 -5.98
CA GLU A 494 -23.29 4.35 -5.02
C GLU A 494 -24.40 5.17 -5.70
N GLU A 495 -24.15 5.75 -6.88
CA GLU A 495 -25.13 6.48 -7.69
C GLU A 495 -26.30 5.58 -8.14
N LYS A 496 -25.99 4.40 -8.70
CA LYS A 496 -27.04 3.43 -9.11
C LYS A 496 -27.87 2.95 -7.93
N ASN A 497 -27.25 2.70 -6.78
CA ASN A 497 -27.99 2.35 -5.57
C ASN A 497 -28.89 3.50 -5.09
N ALA A 498 -28.41 4.75 -5.17
CA ALA A 498 -29.22 5.90 -4.81
C ALA A 498 -30.45 6.07 -5.71
N GLU A 499 -30.33 5.78 -7.02
CA GLU A 499 -31.45 5.78 -7.96
C GLU A 499 -32.50 4.72 -7.57
N ILE A 500 -32.08 3.47 -7.33
CA ILE A 500 -32.98 2.37 -6.94
C ILE A 500 -33.66 2.62 -5.58
N ILE A 501 -32.92 3.15 -4.60
CA ILE A 501 -33.49 3.54 -3.29
C ILE A 501 -34.54 4.65 -3.47
N ALA A 502 -34.30 5.62 -4.37
CA ALA A 502 -35.29 6.67 -4.68
C ALA A 502 -36.56 6.11 -5.34
N GLU A 503 -36.45 5.02 -6.09
CA GLU A 503 -37.57 4.29 -6.68
C GLU A 503 -38.27 3.33 -5.69
N GLY A 504 -37.67 3.08 -4.52
CA GLY A 504 -38.17 2.22 -3.45
C GLY A 504 -37.85 0.74 -3.61
N GLY A 505 -36.84 0.40 -4.42
CA GLY A 505 -36.31 -0.95 -4.61
C GLY A 505 -35.23 -1.33 -3.63
N ASP A 506 -34.79 -2.60 -3.64
CA ASP A 506 -33.72 -3.13 -2.82
C ASP A 506 -32.35 -2.81 -3.47
N PRO A 507 -31.42 -2.13 -2.78
CA PRO A 507 -30.11 -1.79 -3.32
C PRO A 507 -29.21 -3.02 -3.47
N ALA A 508 -28.26 -2.97 -4.42
CA ALA A 508 -27.22 -3.97 -4.57
C ALA A 508 -26.20 -3.89 -3.42
N THR A 509 -25.59 -5.04 -3.07
CA THR A 509 -24.49 -5.11 -2.12
C THR A 509 -23.15 -5.31 -2.84
N ALA A 510 -22.07 -4.73 -2.32
CA ALA A 510 -20.75 -4.87 -2.90
C ALA A 510 -19.66 -4.96 -1.83
N VAL A 511 -18.58 -5.65 -2.18
CA VAL A 511 -17.39 -5.82 -1.32
C VAL A 511 -16.23 -5.02 -1.94
N PRO A 512 -15.48 -4.23 -1.14
CA PRO A 512 -14.31 -3.53 -1.63
C PRO A 512 -13.24 -4.52 -2.09
N ILE A 513 -12.59 -4.24 -3.23
CA ILE A 513 -11.51 -5.06 -3.75
C ILE A 513 -10.23 -4.25 -3.85
N LEU A 514 -9.10 -4.90 -3.54
CA LEU A 514 -7.77 -4.35 -3.74
C LEU A 514 -7.20 -4.87 -5.06
N LEU A 515 -7.06 -3.99 -6.04
CA LEU A 515 -6.46 -4.32 -7.33
C LEU A 515 -4.98 -3.92 -7.34
N GLY A 516 -4.11 -4.80 -7.84
CA GLY A 516 -2.75 -4.42 -8.17
C GLY A 516 -2.73 -3.38 -9.30
N ILE A 517 -1.68 -2.55 -9.36
CA ILE A 517 -1.57 -1.45 -10.33
C ILE A 517 -1.75 -1.90 -11.78
N THR A 518 -1.24 -3.08 -12.15
CA THR A 518 -1.41 -3.65 -13.49
C THR A 518 -2.87 -3.97 -13.78
N ARG A 519 -3.58 -4.61 -12.85
CA ARG A 519 -5.00 -4.92 -13.02
C ARG A 519 -5.86 -3.65 -12.99
N ALA A 520 -5.56 -2.71 -12.10
CA ALA A 520 -6.27 -1.44 -12.03
C ALA A 520 -6.16 -0.65 -13.35
N SER A 521 -4.98 -0.65 -13.99
CA SER A 521 -4.78 0.00 -15.30
C SER A 521 -5.53 -0.66 -16.46
N LEU A 522 -5.79 -1.98 -16.40
CA LEU A 522 -6.56 -2.69 -17.43
C LEU A 522 -8.08 -2.53 -17.25
N HIS A 523 -8.53 -2.26 -16.03
CA HIS A 523 -9.95 -2.03 -15.71
C HIS A 523 -10.34 -0.55 -15.66
N MET A 524 -9.61 0.33 -16.34
CA MET A 524 -9.97 1.74 -16.47
C MET A 524 -11.26 1.92 -17.27
N ASP A 525 -11.91 3.08 -17.09
CA ASP A 525 -13.15 3.41 -17.80
C ASP A 525 -12.87 3.63 -19.30
N SER A 526 -11.72 4.25 -19.64
CA SER A 526 -11.25 4.41 -21.02
C SER A 526 -10.61 3.14 -21.57
N PHE A 527 -11.25 2.49 -22.54
CA PHE A 527 -10.67 1.34 -23.24
C PHE A 527 -9.47 1.73 -24.11
N LEU A 528 -9.38 2.97 -24.60
CA LEU A 528 -8.23 3.47 -25.35
C LEU A 528 -6.98 3.55 -24.47
N ALA A 529 -7.12 4.07 -23.25
CA ALA A 529 -6.05 4.12 -22.27
C ALA A 529 -5.59 2.71 -21.87
N ALA A 530 -6.52 1.80 -21.59
CA ALA A 530 -6.24 0.40 -21.25
C ALA A 530 -5.53 -0.35 -22.40
N ALA A 531 -6.04 -0.24 -23.63
CA ALA A 531 -5.45 -0.89 -24.82
C ALA A 531 -4.04 -0.39 -25.12
N SER A 532 -3.73 0.87 -24.84
CA SER A 532 -2.38 1.43 -25.04
C SER A 532 -1.38 0.99 -23.97
N PHE A 533 -1.83 0.39 -22.88
CA PHE A 533 -0.98 -0.09 -21.80
C PHE A 533 -0.46 -1.50 -22.07
N GLN A 534 -1.33 -2.50 -22.06
CA GLN A 534 -1.01 -3.92 -22.30
C GLN A 534 -2.22 -4.65 -22.89
N GLU A 535 -2.00 -5.86 -23.43
CA GLU A 535 -3.05 -6.75 -23.92
C GLU A 535 -3.99 -6.08 -24.95
N THR A 536 -3.45 -5.26 -25.82
CA THR A 536 -4.17 -4.42 -26.79
C THR A 536 -5.28 -5.19 -27.52
N THR A 537 -4.97 -6.38 -28.03
CA THR A 537 -5.91 -7.20 -28.80
C THR A 537 -7.09 -7.64 -27.93
N ARG A 538 -6.83 -8.09 -26.68
CA ARG A 538 -7.89 -8.54 -25.77
C ARG A 538 -8.82 -7.40 -25.40
N VAL A 539 -8.25 -6.28 -24.95
CA VAL A 539 -9.02 -5.11 -24.52
C VAL A 539 -9.88 -4.57 -25.65
N LEU A 540 -9.34 -4.43 -26.86
CA LEU A 540 -10.12 -3.95 -28.01
C LEU A 540 -11.23 -4.92 -28.42
N THR A 541 -10.97 -6.24 -28.39
CA THR A 541 -11.95 -7.25 -28.72
C THR A 541 -13.10 -7.25 -27.71
N GLU A 542 -12.80 -7.25 -26.40
CA GLU A 542 -13.79 -7.19 -25.34
C GLU A 542 -14.64 -5.91 -25.42
N SER A 543 -13.98 -4.76 -25.64
CA SER A 543 -14.67 -3.47 -25.76
C SER A 543 -15.57 -3.41 -27.00
N ALA A 544 -15.12 -3.99 -28.13
CA ALA A 544 -15.92 -4.06 -29.34
C ALA A 544 -17.16 -4.97 -29.17
N VAL A 545 -17.00 -6.14 -28.53
CA VAL A 545 -18.12 -7.05 -28.23
C VAL A 545 -19.14 -6.42 -27.30
N MET A 546 -18.69 -5.68 -26.27
CA MET A 546 -19.54 -4.99 -25.31
C MET A 546 -20.14 -3.68 -25.85
N GLY A 547 -19.67 -3.20 -27.02
CA GLY A 547 -20.10 -1.90 -27.56
C GLY A 547 -19.72 -0.71 -26.68
N LYS A 548 -18.58 -0.80 -25.95
CA LYS A 548 -18.15 0.26 -25.03
C LYS A 548 -17.90 1.58 -25.76
N ARG A 549 -18.30 2.67 -25.12
CA ARG A 549 -18.01 4.04 -25.58
C ARG A 549 -16.97 4.67 -24.66
N ASP A 550 -15.96 5.34 -25.24
CA ASP A 550 -14.95 6.09 -24.51
C ASP A 550 -15.35 7.56 -24.42
N MET A 551 -15.50 8.06 -23.21
CA MET A 551 -15.95 9.44 -22.96
C MET A 551 -14.82 10.46 -23.10
N LEU A 552 -13.57 10.03 -23.36
CA LEU A 552 -12.39 10.88 -23.55
C LEU A 552 -12.16 11.85 -22.38
N THR A 553 -12.36 11.37 -21.16
CA THR A 553 -12.29 12.19 -19.94
C THR A 553 -10.92 12.30 -19.32
N GLY A 554 -9.98 11.43 -19.67
CA GLY A 554 -8.62 11.40 -19.14
C GLY A 554 -7.60 12.08 -20.05
N LEU A 555 -6.33 11.99 -19.67
CA LEU A 555 -5.23 12.62 -20.41
C LEU A 555 -4.82 11.79 -21.63
N LYS A 556 -4.64 10.49 -21.46
CA LYS A 556 -3.98 9.61 -22.42
C LYS A 556 -4.78 9.41 -23.69
N GLU A 557 -6.08 9.18 -23.59
CA GLU A 557 -6.98 9.05 -24.72
C GLU A 557 -7.04 10.33 -25.57
N ASN A 558 -7.08 11.51 -24.93
CA ASN A 558 -7.05 12.76 -25.65
C ASN A 558 -5.72 13.01 -26.37
N VAL A 559 -4.60 12.62 -25.74
CA VAL A 559 -3.27 12.70 -26.38
C VAL A 559 -3.18 11.73 -27.56
N ILE A 560 -3.71 10.50 -27.44
CA ILE A 560 -3.71 9.51 -28.54
C ILE A 560 -4.47 10.04 -29.75
N ILE A 561 -5.64 10.67 -29.53
CA ILE A 561 -6.47 11.22 -30.61
C ILE A 561 -5.95 12.57 -31.12
N GLY A 562 -5.01 13.22 -30.41
CA GLY A 562 -4.46 14.54 -30.76
C GLY A 562 -5.36 15.71 -30.35
N ARG A 563 -6.25 15.51 -29.36
CA ARG A 563 -7.06 16.58 -28.77
C ARG A 563 -6.35 17.24 -27.60
N LEU A 564 -6.81 18.43 -27.21
CA LEU A 564 -6.35 19.09 -25.98
C LEU A 564 -6.76 18.26 -24.76
N ILE A 565 -5.85 18.16 -23.79
CA ILE A 565 -6.11 17.47 -22.53
C ILE A 565 -7.14 18.26 -21.69
N PRO A 566 -8.08 17.58 -20.98
CA PRO A 566 -9.10 18.23 -20.16
C PRO A 566 -8.55 18.65 -18.79
N ALA A 567 -7.42 19.37 -18.75
CA ALA A 567 -6.68 19.71 -17.53
C ALA A 567 -7.19 20.95 -16.80
N ARG A 568 -8.07 21.75 -17.40
CA ARG A 568 -8.69 22.94 -16.79
C ARG A 568 -10.20 22.90 -16.96
N TYR A 569 -10.78 21.77 -16.67
CA TYR A 569 -12.19 21.58 -16.78
C TYR A 569 -12.90 22.24 -15.59
N ASP A 570 -13.61 23.29 -15.88
CA ASP A 570 -14.58 23.88 -14.97
C ASP A 570 -15.88 23.10 -15.11
N ASN A 571 -16.32 22.42 -14.05
CA ASN A 571 -17.50 21.57 -14.06
C ASN A 571 -18.82 22.38 -14.08
N THR A 572 -18.69 23.72 -14.13
CA THR A 572 -19.85 24.59 -14.33
C THR A 572 -20.38 24.49 -15.77
N SER A 573 -21.68 24.79 -15.94
CA SER A 573 -22.30 24.80 -17.27
C SER A 573 -21.57 25.72 -18.26
N GLU A 574 -20.99 26.82 -17.79
CA GLU A 574 -20.20 27.75 -18.58
C GLU A 574 -18.82 27.17 -18.98
N GLY A 575 -18.17 26.39 -18.08
CA GLY A 575 -16.92 25.70 -18.38
C GLY A 575 -17.11 24.59 -19.41
N LYS A 576 -18.20 23.84 -19.29
CA LYS A 576 -18.61 22.80 -20.26
C LYS A 576 -18.90 23.41 -21.65
N GLU A 577 -19.55 24.55 -21.69
CA GLU A 577 -19.86 25.27 -22.93
C GLU A 577 -18.61 25.81 -23.62
N LYS A 578 -17.66 26.38 -22.85
CA LYS A 578 -16.36 26.88 -23.38
C LYS A 578 -15.50 25.77 -23.99
N LEU A 579 -15.63 24.54 -23.54
CA LEU A 579 -14.91 23.37 -24.05
C LEU A 579 -15.68 22.60 -25.12
N GLY A 580 -16.90 23.01 -25.49
CA GLY A 580 -17.75 22.31 -26.44
C GLY A 580 -18.28 20.96 -25.94
N LEU A 581 -18.18 20.70 -24.64
CA LEU A 581 -18.60 19.41 -24.05
C LEU A 581 -20.12 19.28 -24.01
N ASN A 582 -20.85 20.38 -23.87
CA ASN A 582 -22.31 20.39 -23.99
C ASN A 582 -22.78 19.96 -25.40
N GLU A 583 -22.00 20.23 -26.44
CA GLU A 583 -22.27 19.75 -27.80
C GLU A 583 -21.93 18.27 -27.93
N LEU A 584 -20.85 17.79 -27.28
CA LEU A 584 -20.46 16.41 -27.25
C LEU A 584 -21.46 15.55 -26.44
N GLU A 585 -21.90 16.03 -25.27
CA GLU A 585 -22.95 15.38 -24.46
C GLU A 585 -24.29 15.35 -25.22
N LYS A 586 -24.64 16.40 -25.95
CA LYS A 586 -25.83 16.42 -26.83
C LYS A 586 -25.71 15.49 -28.03
N LEU A 587 -24.51 15.39 -28.63
CA LEU A 587 -24.23 14.44 -29.71
C LEU A 587 -24.23 12.99 -29.22
N LEU A 588 -23.76 12.74 -28.01
CA LEU A 588 -23.78 11.40 -27.39
C LEU A 588 -25.17 11.01 -26.88
N ALA A 589 -26.01 11.98 -26.51
CA ALA A 589 -27.37 11.77 -26.09
C ALA A 589 -28.36 11.72 -27.29
N SER A 590 -27.98 12.21 -28.50
CA SER A 590 -28.78 12.04 -29.71
C SER A 590 -28.50 10.65 -30.28
N GLU A 591 -29.56 9.88 -30.50
CA GLU A 591 -29.53 8.58 -31.18
C GLU A 591 -29.07 8.63 -32.65
N ASP A 592 -28.76 9.85 -33.15
CA ASP A 592 -28.35 10.13 -34.53
C ASP A 592 -26.80 10.13 -34.73
N ILE A 593 -26.06 9.27 -34.05
CA ILE A 593 -24.66 9.03 -34.40
C ILE A 593 -24.68 8.13 -35.65
N PRO A 594 -24.15 8.57 -36.81
CA PRO A 594 -24.05 7.71 -37.97
C PRO A 594 -23.24 6.47 -37.61
N ASP A 595 -23.78 5.29 -37.91
CA ASP A 595 -23.20 3.97 -37.56
C ASP A 595 -21.78 3.72 -38.08
N SER A 596 -21.25 4.61 -38.87
CA SER A 596 -19.85 4.62 -39.31
C SER A 596 -19.41 6.03 -39.70
N PRO A 597 -18.17 6.46 -39.37
CA PRO A 597 -17.60 7.66 -39.98
C PRO A 597 -17.58 7.44 -41.51
N PRO A 598 -17.82 8.50 -42.30
CA PRO A 598 -17.67 8.38 -43.74
C PRO A 598 -16.27 7.88 -44.05
N PRO A 599 -16.10 6.96 -44.98
CA PRO A 599 -14.78 6.46 -45.34
C PRO A 599 -13.90 7.63 -45.74
N PRO A 600 -12.59 7.62 -45.37
CA PRO A 600 -11.70 8.70 -45.68
C PRO A 600 -11.70 8.90 -47.22
N GLU A 601 -11.95 10.14 -47.65
CA GLU A 601 -11.88 10.54 -49.05
C GLU A 601 -10.40 10.72 -49.41
N PHE A 602 -9.92 9.96 -50.37
CA PHE A 602 -8.59 10.13 -50.95
C PHE A 602 -8.71 10.89 -52.27
N GLU A 603 -7.94 11.96 -52.42
CA GLU A 603 -7.83 12.69 -53.65
C GLU A 603 -6.64 12.18 -54.49
N ASP A 604 -6.85 11.98 -55.80
CA ASP A 604 -5.76 11.73 -56.72
C ASP A 604 -4.91 12.97 -56.97
N LYS A 605 -3.81 12.84 -57.70
CA LYS A 605 -2.92 13.96 -58.05
C LYS A 605 -3.59 15.02 -58.91
N GLU A 606 -4.80 14.80 -59.38
CA GLU A 606 -5.59 15.67 -60.24
C GLU A 606 -6.81 16.27 -59.47
N GLY A 607 -6.97 15.96 -58.13
CA GLY A 607 -8.01 16.51 -57.26
C GLY A 607 -9.38 15.79 -57.35
N ASN A 608 -9.44 14.54 -57.88
CA ASN A 608 -10.64 13.75 -57.93
C ASN A 608 -10.76 12.81 -56.71
N ILE A 609 -11.94 12.68 -56.12
CA ILE A 609 -12.19 11.81 -54.99
C ILE A 609 -12.25 10.34 -55.46
N ILE A 610 -11.35 9.50 -54.96
CA ILE A 610 -11.29 8.07 -55.24
C ILE A 610 -11.98 7.28 -54.15
N PRO A 611 -13.08 6.53 -54.44
CA PRO A 611 -13.67 5.67 -53.45
C PRO A 611 -12.77 4.51 -53.08
N VAL A 612 -12.68 4.18 -51.77
CA VAL A 612 -11.79 3.16 -51.17
C VAL A 612 -11.93 1.75 -51.85
N THR A 613 -13.02 1.48 -52.50
CA THR A 613 -13.28 0.23 -53.22
C THR A 613 -12.44 0.06 -54.50
N GLN A 614 -11.71 1.08 -54.93
CA GLN A 614 -10.85 1.05 -56.12
C GLN A 614 -9.35 1.00 -55.83
N LEU A 615 -8.95 0.96 -54.56
CA LEU A 615 -7.56 0.72 -54.13
C LEU A 615 -7.30 -0.79 -54.05
N GLU A 616 -7.50 -1.52 -55.16
CA GLU A 616 -6.95 -2.86 -55.31
C GLU A 616 -5.43 -2.73 -55.51
N ALA A 617 -4.70 -3.39 -54.62
CA ALA A 617 -3.26 -3.43 -54.63
C ALA A 617 -2.72 -3.94 -55.99
N ASP A 618 -1.90 -3.13 -56.64
CA ASP A 618 -1.07 -3.56 -57.74
C ASP A 618 0.14 -4.33 -57.16
N PRO A 619 0.27 -5.65 -57.41
CA PRO A 619 1.30 -6.48 -56.77
C PRO A 619 2.57 -6.53 -57.63
N LYS A 620 3.21 -5.41 -57.91
CA LYS A 620 4.54 -5.35 -58.53
C LYS A 620 5.23 -4.02 -58.27
N GLU A 621 5.81 -3.83 -57.12
CA GLU A 621 7.05 -3.08 -56.99
C GLU A 621 8.09 -4.00 -56.33
N GLU A 622 9.13 -4.30 -57.09
CA GLU A 622 10.27 -5.14 -56.79
C GLU A 622 11.04 -4.58 -55.60
N MET A 623 11.38 -5.44 -54.67
CA MET A 623 12.35 -5.18 -53.61
C MET A 623 13.70 -4.85 -54.25
N GLU A 624 14.14 -3.60 -54.23
CA GLU A 624 15.55 -3.27 -54.40
C GLU A 624 16.30 -3.64 -53.11
N GLU A 625 17.24 -4.56 -53.28
CA GLU A 625 18.22 -4.96 -52.28
C GLU A 625 19.07 -3.76 -51.87
N ILE A 626 19.10 -3.47 -50.59
CA ILE A 626 20.06 -2.53 -50.00
C ILE A 626 21.36 -3.31 -49.77
N PRO A 627 22.50 -2.95 -50.39
CA PRO A 627 23.77 -3.59 -50.13
C PRO A 627 24.26 -3.23 -48.73
N GLY A 628 24.65 -4.27 -47.96
CA GLY A 628 25.26 -4.10 -46.65
C GLY A 628 26.69 -3.53 -46.76
N ASP A 629 27.02 -2.72 -45.79
CA ASP A 629 28.36 -2.54 -45.20
C ASP A 629 28.22 -2.39 -43.69
#